data_cf4c5902d00261d8fc71a75642ce068f
#
_entry.id   cf4c5902d00261d8fc71a75642ce068f
#
_cell.length_a   1.000
_cell.length_b   1.000
_cell.length_c   1.000
_cell.angle_alpha   90.00
_cell.angle_beta   90.00
_cell.angle_gamma   90.00
#
_symmetry.space_group_name_H-M   'P 1'
#
loop_
_entity.id
_entity.type
_entity.pdbx_description
1 polymer ?
#
loop_
_entity_poly.entity_id
_entity_poly.type
_entity_poly.pdbx_seq_one_letter_code
_entity_poly.pdbx_strand_id
1 'polypeptide(L)'
;MPFWKAGKNDDQVLDELKEMQKQNADEFVKKQEHADEAQKSSLIIDNNFTPVEYDPQYILQVNHLKKYFPIKGGMVSKTVGYVKAVDGVTFNLKRGTTMGLVGESGCGKTTTGRTILRLYDSKSGGQVLFNGQEVYDLSHKELRALRTKMQIIFQDPFSSLSPRMPVGEIIGEAVREHNLVPKAEFDDYIDQVMDNCGLQPFHKDRYPHEFSGGQRQRICIARALALNPEFIVCDEP
;
A
#
# COMPACT_ATOMS: atom_id res chain seq x y z
N MET A 1 60.65 -9.26 -31.21
CA MET A 1 61.36 -10.53 -30.83
C MET A 1 60.56 -11.12 -29.69
N PRO A 2 59.96 -12.32 -29.85
CA PRO A 2 59.29 -12.96 -28.73
C PRO A 2 60.31 -13.71 -27.88
N PHE A 3 60.35 -13.39 -26.59
CA PHE A 3 61.10 -14.16 -25.61
C PHE A 3 60.38 -15.50 -25.34
N TRP A 4 60.81 -16.53 -26.07
CA TRP A 4 60.44 -17.92 -25.78
C TRP A 4 61.39 -18.43 -24.66
N LYS A 5 60.88 -18.49 -23.40
CA LYS A 5 61.61 -19.23 -22.33
C LYS A 5 61.29 -20.70 -22.51
N ALA A 6 62.24 -21.42 -23.02
CA ALA A 6 62.28 -22.89 -22.96
C ALA A 6 62.34 -23.34 -21.50
N GLY A 7 61.47 -24.27 -21.10
CA GLY A 7 61.66 -24.93 -19.80
C GLY A 7 60.48 -25.59 -19.11
N LYS A 8 59.29 -25.70 -19.71
CA LYS A 8 58.24 -26.56 -19.15
C LYS A 8 57.94 -27.67 -20.12
N ASN A 9 57.94 -28.92 -19.62
CA ASN A 9 57.56 -30.13 -20.36
C ASN A 9 56.07 -30.02 -20.66
N ASP A 10 55.59 -30.46 -21.82
CA ASP A 10 54.18 -30.38 -22.30
C ASP A 10 53.21 -30.97 -21.25
N ASP A 11 53.62 -31.97 -20.51
CA ASP A 11 52.84 -32.58 -19.42
C ASP A 11 52.62 -31.61 -18.23
N GLN A 12 53.60 -30.76 -17.88
CA GLN A 12 53.49 -29.78 -16.81
C GLN A 12 52.55 -28.60 -17.21
N VAL A 13 52.55 -28.21 -18.46
CA VAL A 13 51.64 -27.20 -19.00
C VAL A 13 50.19 -27.71 -19.02
N LEU A 14 50.02 -28.98 -19.35
CA LEU A 14 48.72 -29.64 -19.38
C LEU A 14 48.13 -29.75 -17.95
N ASP A 15 48.94 -30.05 -16.96
CA ASP A 15 48.49 -30.16 -15.56
C ASP A 15 48.16 -28.79 -14.97
N GLU A 16 48.94 -27.74 -15.26
CA GLU A 16 48.63 -26.36 -14.88
C GLU A 16 47.31 -25.88 -15.52
N LEU A 17 47.06 -26.21 -16.79
CA LEU A 17 45.78 -25.89 -17.46
C LEU A 17 44.60 -26.62 -16.83
N LYS A 18 44.75 -27.87 -16.43
CA LYS A 18 43.71 -28.64 -15.73
C LYS A 18 43.42 -28.06 -14.37
N GLU A 19 44.44 -27.66 -13.59
CA GLU A 19 44.27 -26.99 -12.30
C GLU A 19 43.59 -25.63 -12.43
N MET A 20 43.97 -24.82 -13.42
CA MET A 20 43.29 -23.56 -13.72
C MET A 20 41.82 -23.75 -14.12
N GLN A 21 41.53 -24.75 -14.95
CA GLN A 21 40.14 -25.08 -15.33
C GLN A 21 39.33 -25.52 -14.11
N LYS A 22 39.91 -26.32 -13.22
CA LYS A 22 39.27 -26.75 -11.99
C LYS A 22 39.03 -25.59 -11.03
N GLN A 23 40.02 -24.69 -10.84
CA GLN A 23 39.86 -23.50 -10.01
C GLN A 23 38.80 -22.56 -10.55
N ASN A 24 38.73 -22.33 -11.87
CA ASN A 24 37.70 -21.53 -12.51
C ASN A 24 36.31 -22.16 -12.36
N ALA A 25 36.19 -23.49 -12.45
CA ALA A 25 34.93 -24.20 -12.24
C ALA A 25 34.45 -24.09 -10.79
N ASP A 26 35.36 -24.26 -9.80
CA ASP A 26 35.06 -24.13 -8.39
C ASP A 26 34.67 -22.68 -8.00
N GLU A 27 35.31 -21.69 -8.60
CA GLU A 27 34.96 -20.27 -8.42
C GLU A 27 33.57 -19.94 -9.02
N PHE A 28 33.25 -20.50 -10.19
CA PHE A 28 31.95 -20.34 -10.81
C PHE A 28 30.83 -20.99 -9.99
N VAL A 29 31.06 -22.18 -9.46
CA VAL A 29 30.10 -22.88 -8.56
C VAL A 29 29.88 -22.06 -7.29
N LYS A 30 30.93 -21.56 -6.63
CA LYS A 30 30.80 -20.69 -5.45
C LYS A 30 30.03 -19.40 -5.75
N LYS A 31 30.26 -18.76 -6.90
CA LYS A 31 29.49 -17.58 -7.32
C LYS A 31 28.02 -17.90 -7.55
N GLN A 32 27.70 -19.07 -8.11
CA GLN A 32 26.31 -19.51 -8.26
C GLN A 32 25.67 -19.81 -6.90
N GLU A 33 26.35 -20.50 -5.99
CA GLU A 33 25.84 -20.79 -4.64
C GLU A 33 25.57 -19.50 -3.85
N HIS A 34 26.48 -18.50 -3.90
CA HIS A 34 26.25 -17.20 -3.29
C HIS A 34 25.09 -16.44 -3.93
N ALA A 35 24.91 -16.51 -5.26
CA ALA A 35 23.80 -15.91 -5.95
C ALA A 35 22.46 -16.58 -5.56
N ASP A 36 22.44 -17.90 -5.45
CA ASP A 36 21.28 -18.68 -5.02
C ASP A 36 20.91 -18.43 -3.55
N GLU A 37 21.89 -18.29 -2.66
CA GLU A 37 21.68 -17.91 -1.26
C GLU A 37 21.15 -16.48 -1.13
N ALA A 38 21.72 -15.52 -1.88
CA ALA A 38 21.24 -14.14 -1.92
C ALA A 38 19.80 -14.07 -2.47
N GLN A 39 19.47 -14.87 -3.48
CA GLN A 39 18.13 -14.96 -4.04
C GLN A 39 17.15 -15.63 -3.05
N LYS A 40 17.55 -16.66 -2.33
CA LYS A 40 16.75 -17.27 -1.25
C LYS A 40 16.52 -16.30 -0.10
N SER A 41 17.54 -15.55 0.33
CA SER A 41 17.40 -14.54 1.39
C SER A 41 16.46 -13.40 0.98
N SER A 42 16.44 -13.00 -0.29
CA SER A 42 15.53 -11.99 -0.82
C SER A 42 14.05 -12.45 -0.86
N LEU A 43 13.78 -13.73 -0.79
CA LEU A 43 12.45 -14.33 -0.73
C LEU A 43 11.91 -14.49 0.71
N ILE A 44 12.78 -14.31 1.71
CA ILE A 44 12.39 -14.38 3.12
C ILE A 44 11.90 -13.00 3.57
N ILE A 45 10.63 -12.93 3.96
CA ILE A 45 10.06 -11.75 4.61
C ILE A 45 10.35 -11.88 6.10
N ASP A 46 11.29 -11.07 6.61
CA ASP A 46 11.55 -10.98 8.04
C ASP A 46 10.39 -10.25 8.75
N ASN A 47 9.65 -10.99 9.56
CA ASN A 47 8.52 -10.51 10.37
C ASN A 47 8.88 -10.31 11.84
N ASN A 48 10.17 -10.28 12.19
CA ASN A 48 10.61 -10.03 13.56
C ASN A 48 10.25 -8.60 13.98
N PHE A 49 9.23 -8.46 14.80
CA PHE A 49 8.85 -7.23 15.48
C PHE A 49 8.20 -7.57 16.82
N THR A 50 8.34 -6.68 17.79
CA THR A 50 7.62 -6.81 19.07
C THR A 50 6.28 -6.09 18.93
N PRO A 51 5.13 -6.78 19.05
CA PRO A 51 3.83 -6.14 19.07
C PRO A 51 3.77 -5.07 20.17
N VAL A 52 3.11 -3.95 19.85
CA VAL A 52 2.86 -2.91 20.84
C VAL A 52 1.48 -3.09 21.43
N GLU A 53 1.35 -2.74 22.72
CA GLU A 53 0.06 -2.66 23.38
C GLU A 53 -0.70 -1.39 22.95
N TYR A 54 -2.01 -1.46 23.01
CA TYR A 54 -2.85 -0.32 22.68
C TYR A 54 -2.73 0.79 23.75
N ASP A 55 -2.47 2.01 23.27
CA ASP A 55 -2.50 3.22 24.06
C ASP A 55 -3.70 4.09 23.62
N PRO A 56 -4.70 4.35 24.51
CA PRO A 56 -5.93 5.09 24.18
C PRO A 56 -5.71 6.53 23.69
N GLN A 57 -4.53 7.14 23.93
CA GLN A 57 -4.23 8.47 23.43
C GLN A 57 -4.09 8.50 21.89
N TYR A 58 -3.81 7.34 21.27
CA TYR A 58 -3.64 7.22 19.84
C TYR A 58 -4.88 6.59 19.19
N ILE A 59 -5.34 7.20 18.11
CA ILE A 59 -6.39 6.62 17.27
C ILE A 59 -5.82 5.54 16.35
N LEU A 60 -4.57 5.73 15.91
CA LEU A 60 -3.86 4.82 15.02
C LEU A 60 -2.46 4.57 15.57
N GLN A 61 -2.07 3.30 15.69
CA GLN A 61 -0.71 2.87 15.98
C GLN A 61 -0.25 1.93 14.87
N VAL A 62 0.83 2.32 14.20
CA VAL A 62 1.46 1.53 13.14
C VAL A 62 2.84 1.12 13.63
N ASN A 63 3.11 -0.18 13.67
CA ASN A 63 4.34 -0.73 14.19
C ASN A 63 4.99 -1.69 13.18
N HIS A 64 6.21 -1.37 12.72
CA HIS A 64 7.00 -2.16 11.78
C HIS A 64 6.22 -2.60 10.52
N LEU A 65 5.32 -1.75 10.03
CA LEU A 65 4.48 -2.07 8.89
C LEU A 65 5.33 -2.39 7.65
N LYS A 66 5.06 -3.53 7.03
CA LYS A 66 5.69 -3.98 5.80
C LYS A 66 4.63 -4.32 4.74
N LYS A 67 4.86 -3.86 3.51
CA LYS A 67 4.09 -4.27 2.33
C LYS A 67 5.02 -4.51 1.17
N TYR A 68 5.12 -5.76 0.78
CA TYR A 68 5.93 -6.23 -0.33
C TYR A 68 5.03 -6.80 -1.42
N PHE A 69 5.35 -6.50 -2.66
CA PHE A 69 4.64 -7.04 -3.82
C PHE A 69 5.51 -8.09 -4.50
N PRO A 70 5.01 -9.31 -4.73
CA PRO A 70 5.79 -10.36 -5.37
C PRO A 70 6.04 -10.03 -6.84
N ILE A 71 7.29 -10.20 -7.27
CA ILE A 71 7.70 -10.20 -8.67
C ILE A 71 7.57 -11.63 -9.16
N LYS A 72 6.69 -11.83 -10.16
CA LYS A 72 6.50 -13.15 -10.79
C LYS A 72 7.36 -13.26 -12.04
N GLY A 73 8.05 -14.39 -12.20
CA GLY A 73 8.91 -14.66 -13.35
C GLY A 73 8.79 -16.11 -13.85
N GLY A 74 9.29 -16.35 -15.07
CA GLY A 74 9.29 -17.68 -15.70
C GLY A 74 7.92 -18.14 -16.21
N MET A 75 7.92 -19.27 -16.96
CA MET A 75 6.72 -19.87 -17.56
C MET A 75 5.67 -20.34 -16.54
N VAL A 76 6.05 -20.59 -15.30
CA VAL A 76 5.18 -21.11 -14.20
C VAL A 76 4.79 -20.00 -13.21
N SER A 77 4.99 -18.72 -13.54
CA SER A 77 4.66 -17.57 -12.65
C SER A 77 5.19 -17.71 -11.22
N LYS A 78 6.40 -18.26 -11.04
CA LYS A 78 7.04 -18.41 -9.72
C LYS A 78 7.49 -17.05 -9.19
N THR A 79 7.35 -16.81 -7.89
CA THR A 79 7.90 -15.60 -7.25
C THR A 79 9.42 -15.64 -7.29
N VAL A 80 10.02 -14.64 -7.95
CA VAL A 80 11.48 -14.52 -8.13
C VAL A 80 12.07 -13.38 -7.28
N GLY A 81 11.23 -12.59 -6.62
CA GLY A 81 11.64 -11.49 -5.74
C GLY A 81 10.45 -10.70 -5.22
N TYR A 82 10.74 -9.61 -4.49
CA TYR A 82 9.73 -8.69 -3.97
C TYR A 82 10.11 -7.24 -4.20
N VAL A 83 9.12 -6.42 -4.55
CA VAL A 83 9.22 -4.96 -4.45
C VAL A 83 8.83 -4.59 -3.02
N LYS A 84 9.77 -4.08 -2.23
CA LYS A 84 9.56 -3.62 -0.86
C LYS A 84 9.01 -2.20 -0.87
N ALA A 85 7.70 -2.06 -1.08
CA ALA A 85 7.05 -0.75 -1.19
C ALA A 85 6.89 -0.04 0.16
N VAL A 86 6.75 -0.79 1.24
CA VAL A 86 6.76 -0.30 2.64
C VAL A 86 7.63 -1.28 3.43
N ASP A 87 8.66 -0.79 4.12
CA ASP A 87 9.62 -1.63 4.83
C ASP A 87 9.91 -1.09 6.23
N GLY A 88 9.18 -1.58 7.24
CA GLY A 88 9.41 -1.32 8.66
C GLY A 88 8.94 0.06 9.15
N VAL A 89 7.86 0.61 8.60
CA VAL A 89 7.32 1.92 8.99
C VAL A 89 6.65 1.85 10.36
N THR A 90 7.04 2.75 11.27
CA THR A 90 6.49 2.84 12.63
C THR A 90 6.12 4.29 12.97
N PHE A 91 4.89 4.53 13.39
CA PHE A 91 4.41 5.81 13.93
C PHE A 91 3.09 5.66 14.67
N ASN A 92 2.75 6.66 15.47
CA ASN A 92 1.49 6.75 16.18
C ASN A 92 0.81 8.09 15.87
N LEU A 93 -0.51 8.07 15.68
CA LEU A 93 -1.33 9.25 15.44
C LEU A 93 -2.25 9.50 16.64
N LYS A 94 -2.13 10.67 17.27
CA LYS A 94 -3.02 11.08 18.37
C LYS A 94 -4.41 11.41 17.84
N ARG A 95 -5.41 11.23 18.69
CA ARG A 95 -6.78 11.67 18.39
C ARG A 95 -6.85 13.17 18.18
N GLY A 96 -7.62 13.60 17.16
CA GLY A 96 -7.82 15.02 16.84
C GLY A 96 -6.58 15.73 16.30
N THR A 97 -5.55 15.01 15.85
CA THR A 97 -4.36 15.59 15.23
C THR A 97 -4.20 15.20 13.77
N THR A 98 -3.41 15.98 13.05
CA THR A 98 -3.03 15.70 11.67
C THR A 98 -1.55 15.37 11.60
N MET A 99 -1.19 14.35 10.80
CA MET A 99 0.19 13.96 10.52
C MET A 99 0.47 14.06 9.02
N GLY A 100 1.55 14.70 8.64
CA GLY A 100 2.04 14.72 7.26
C GLY A 100 3.04 13.59 7.01
N LEU A 101 2.77 12.76 6.00
CA LEU A 101 3.71 11.76 5.48
C LEU A 101 4.37 12.32 4.23
N VAL A 102 5.64 12.71 4.34
CA VAL A 102 6.39 13.37 3.26
C VAL A 102 7.50 12.46 2.73
N GLY A 103 7.86 12.65 1.48
CA GLY A 103 8.90 11.89 0.80
C GLY A 103 8.81 12.03 -0.72
N GLU A 104 9.80 11.56 -1.44
CA GLU A 104 9.86 11.62 -2.90
C GLU A 104 8.73 10.83 -3.57
N SER A 105 8.47 11.12 -4.86
CA SER A 105 7.51 10.34 -5.64
C SER A 105 7.94 8.88 -5.70
N GLY A 106 7.00 7.94 -5.50
CA GLY A 106 7.29 6.51 -5.53
C GLY A 106 7.91 5.92 -4.25
N CYS A 107 8.18 6.72 -3.18
CA CYS A 107 8.76 6.20 -1.93
C CYS A 107 7.80 5.39 -1.04
N GLY A 108 6.57 5.13 -1.49
CA GLY A 108 5.61 4.27 -0.79
C GLY A 108 4.55 4.98 0.06
N LYS A 109 4.40 6.32 0.01
CA LYS A 109 3.38 7.08 0.76
C LYS A 109 1.96 6.54 0.54
N THR A 110 1.53 6.52 -0.72
CA THR A 110 0.22 5.97 -1.13
C THR A 110 0.07 4.51 -0.71
N THR A 111 1.11 3.69 -0.87
CA THR A 111 1.09 2.28 -0.46
C THR A 111 0.92 2.16 1.05
N THR A 112 1.59 3.00 1.85
CA THR A 112 1.46 3.02 3.31
C THR A 112 0.03 3.32 3.73
N GLY A 113 -0.58 4.39 3.21
CA GLY A 113 -1.97 4.75 3.49
C GLY A 113 -2.95 3.64 3.12
N ARG A 114 -2.82 3.08 1.92
CA ARG A 114 -3.68 1.97 1.46
C ARG A 114 -3.49 0.69 2.27
N THR A 115 -2.27 0.42 2.75
CA THR A 115 -2.01 -0.73 3.63
C THR A 115 -2.64 -0.52 4.99
N ILE A 116 -2.54 0.67 5.60
CA ILE A 116 -3.20 0.99 6.88
C ILE A 116 -4.72 0.77 6.79
N LEU A 117 -5.34 1.20 5.71
CA LEU A 117 -6.79 1.04 5.48
C LEU A 117 -7.19 -0.39 5.05
N ARG A 118 -6.24 -1.33 4.98
CA ARG A 118 -6.49 -2.69 4.47
C ARG A 118 -7.21 -2.69 3.11
N LEU A 119 -6.75 -1.82 2.18
CA LEU A 119 -7.17 -1.88 0.78
C LEU A 119 -6.39 -2.95 0.00
N TYR A 120 -5.34 -3.49 0.59
CA TYR A 120 -4.69 -4.73 0.17
C TYR A 120 -5.10 -5.86 1.11
N ASP A 121 -5.40 -7.04 0.58
CA ASP A 121 -5.89 -8.18 1.35
C ASP A 121 -4.92 -8.63 2.45
N SER A 122 -3.62 -8.38 2.26
CA SER A 122 -2.59 -8.74 3.23
C SER A 122 -1.53 -7.65 3.37
N LYS A 123 -0.99 -7.48 4.56
CA LYS A 123 0.32 -6.87 4.84
C LYS A 123 1.40 -7.94 4.74
N SER A 124 2.66 -7.53 4.58
CA SER A 124 3.80 -8.44 4.58
C SER A 124 4.40 -8.61 5.98
N GLY A 125 4.07 -7.74 6.91
CA GLY A 125 4.51 -7.79 8.31
C GLY A 125 4.10 -6.56 9.10
N GLY A 126 4.39 -6.57 10.40
CA GLY A 126 4.08 -5.50 11.32
C GLY A 126 2.66 -5.53 11.87
N GLN A 127 2.25 -4.44 12.52
CA GLN A 127 0.98 -4.30 13.24
C GLN A 127 0.31 -2.96 12.88
N VAL A 128 -1.02 -2.96 12.75
CA VAL A 128 -1.83 -1.76 12.54
C VAL A 128 -3.00 -1.80 13.51
N LEU A 129 -2.92 -1.02 14.59
CA LEU A 129 -4.00 -0.87 15.56
C LEU A 129 -4.80 0.39 15.27
N PHE A 130 -6.10 0.24 15.06
CA PHE A 130 -7.05 1.35 14.99
C PHE A 130 -8.06 1.22 16.13
N ASN A 131 -8.13 2.22 16.99
CA ASN A 131 -8.95 2.16 18.22
C ASN A 131 -8.72 0.87 19.04
N GLY A 132 -7.48 0.37 19.08
CA GLY A 132 -7.10 -0.84 19.79
C GLY A 132 -7.39 -2.15 19.08
N GLN A 133 -7.98 -2.12 17.90
CA GLN A 133 -8.24 -3.32 17.09
C GLN A 133 -7.17 -3.51 16.03
N GLU A 134 -6.57 -4.70 15.94
CA GLU A 134 -5.67 -5.04 14.84
C GLU A 134 -6.47 -5.17 13.54
N VAL A 135 -6.22 -4.24 12.60
CA VAL A 135 -7.01 -4.11 11.37
C VAL A 135 -6.98 -5.38 10.52
N TYR A 136 -5.87 -6.12 10.56
CA TYR A 136 -5.68 -7.32 9.74
C TYR A 136 -6.25 -8.59 10.35
N ASP A 137 -6.60 -8.58 11.64
CA ASP A 137 -7.24 -9.72 12.32
C ASP A 137 -8.76 -9.67 12.22
N LEU A 138 -9.33 -8.55 11.76
CA LEU A 138 -10.77 -8.38 11.64
C LEU A 138 -11.37 -9.31 10.58
N SER A 139 -12.52 -9.89 10.90
CA SER A 139 -13.37 -10.58 9.94
C SER A 139 -13.92 -9.61 8.86
N HIS A 140 -14.44 -10.14 7.76
CA HIS A 140 -15.04 -9.31 6.71
C HIS A 140 -16.17 -8.42 7.21
N LYS A 141 -16.99 -8.90 8.16
CA LYS A 141 -18.08 -8.14 8.76
C LYS A 141 -17.57 -6.98 9.61
N GLU A 142 -16.57 -7.22 10.44
CA GLU A 142 -15.94 -6.19 11.28
C GLU A 142 -15.20 -5.16 10.43
N LEU A 143 -14.46 -5.61 9.41
CA LEU A 143 -13.79 -4.72 8.47
C LEU A 143 -14.78 -3.83 7.71
N ARG A 144 -15.95 -4.36 7.31
CA ARG A 144 -17.02 -3.56 6.68
C ARG A 144 -17.52 -2.47 7.62
N ALA A 145 -17.73 -2.77 8.90
CA ALA A 145 -18.10 -1.78 9.91
C ALA A 145 -16.96 -0.76 10.14
N LEU A 146 -15.70 -1.21 10.16
CA LEU A 146 -14.54 -0.33 10.32
C LEU A 146 -14.40 0.67 9.16
N ARG A 147 -14.77 0.29 7.94
CA ARG A 147 -14.69 1.16 6.75
C ARG A 147 -15.52 2.43 6.85
N THR A 148 -16.58 2.48 7.67
CA THR A 148 -17.29 3.73 7.92
C THR A 148 -16.45 4.71 8.73
N LYS A 149 -15.56 4.20 9.58
CA LYS A 149 -14.71 5.00 10.49
C LYS A 149 -13.37 5.40 9.89
N MET A 150 -12.90 4.70 8.87
CA MET A 150 -11.62 4.94 8.19
C MET A 150 -11.87 5.18 6.71
N GLN A 151 -11.57 6.38 6.24
CA GLN A 151 -11.82 6.79 4.86
C GLN A 151 -10.55 7.21 4.14
N ILE A 152 -10.61 7.28 2.81
CA ILE A 152 -9.54 7.77 1.95
C ILE A 152 -10.07 8.77 0.93
N ILE A 153 -9.32 9.86 0.76
CA ILE A 153 -9.48 10.78 -0.36
C ILE A 153 -8.32 10.52 -1.31
N PHE A 154 -8.65 10.05 -2.53
CA PHE A 154 -7.66 9.68 -3.53
C PHE A 154 -7.10 10.90 -4.28
N GLN A 155 -5.88 10.78 -4.75
CA GLN A 155 -5.15 11.79 -5.52
C GLN A 155 -5.89 12.21 -6.81
N ASP A 156 -6.48 11.25 -7.54
CA ASP A 156 -7.18 11.52 -8.79
C ASP A 156 -8.70 11.46 -8.61
N PRO A 157 -9.37 12.63 -8.61
CA PRO A 157 -10.82 12.67 -8.48
C PRO A 157 -11.55 12.13 -9.73
N PHE A 158 -10.90 12.12 -10.91
CA PHE A 158 -11.52 11.62 -12.13
C PHE A 158 -11.72 10.10 -12.10
N SER A 159 -10.69 9.37 -11.73
CA SER A 159 -10.76 7.90 -11.68
C SER A 159 -11.52 7.39 -10.46
N SER A 160 -11.73 8.23 -9.42
CA SER A 160 -12.39 7.82 -8.19
C SER A 160 -13.91 8.02 -8.18
N LEU A 161 -14.48 8.72 -9.18
CA LEU A 161 -15.92 8.94 -9.30
C LEU A 161 -16.50 8.13 -10.45
N SER A 162 -17.62 7.41 -10.19
CA SER A 162 -18.35 6.71 -11.25
C SER A 162 -18.94 7.71 -12.24
N PRO A 163 -18.60 7.65 -13.54
CA PRO A 163 -19.14 8.60 -14.52
C PRO A 163 -20.62 8.36 -14.87
N ARG A 164 -21.20 7.24 -14.40
CA ARG A 164 -22.55 6.80 -14.69
C ARG A 164 -23.53 7.04 -13.53
N MET A 165 -23.05 7.58 -12.42
CA MET A 165 -23.88 7.85 -11.25
C MET A 165 -24.01 9.35 -11.01
N PRO A 166 -25.20 9.86 -10.65
CA PRO A 166 -25.34 11.24 -10.17
C PRO A 166 -24.52 11.50 -8.90
N VAL A 167 -24.13 12.74 -8.68
CA VAL A 167 -23.26 13.11 -7.56
C VAL A 167 -23.91 12.79 -6.20
N GLY A 168 -25.22 13.03 -6.04
CA GLY A 168 -25.93 12.68 -4.82
C GLY A 168 -25.88 11.19 -4.51
N GLU A 169 -25.97 10.33 -5.54
CA GLU A 169 -25.83 8.88 -5.40
C GLU A 169 -24.40 8.47 -5.04
N ILE A 170 -23.38 9.10 -5.64
CA ILE A 170 -21.96 8.83 -5.33
C ILE A 170 -21.65 9.16 -3.87
N ILE A 171 -22.17 10.29 -3.36
CA ILE A 171 -21.98 10.71 -1.97
C ILE A 171 -22.78 9.81 -1.03
N GLY A 172 -24.01 9.47 -1.41
CA GLY A 172 -24.95 8.76 -0.55
C GLY A 172 -24.89 7.23 -0.60
N GLU A 173 -24.19 6.63 -1.56
CA GLU A 173 -24.12 5.17 -1.74
C GLU A 173 -23.72 4.45 -0.43
N ALA A 174 -22.61 4.85 0.17
CA ALA A 174 -22.13 4.24 1.39
C ALA A 174 -22.99 4.59 2.63
N VAL A 175 -23.59 5.78 2.67
CA VAL A 175 -24.54 6.18 3.72
C VAL A 175 -25.75 5.25 3.74
N ARG A 176 -26.29 4.96 2.55
CA ARG A 176 -27.41 4.04 2.35
C ARG A 176 -27.04 2.59 2.67
N GLU A 177 -25.89 2.14 2.18
CA GLU A 177 -25.39 0.77 2.35
C GLU A 177 -25.14 0.42 3.82
N HIS A 178 -24.71 1.40 4.62
CA HIS A 178 -24.48 1.24 6.05
C HIS A 178 -25.66 1.67 6.92
N ASN A 179 -26.78 2.12 6.33
CA ASN A 179 -27.97 2.61 7.03
C ASN A 179 -27.65 3.66 8.10
N LEU A 180 -26.81 4.64 7.76
CA LEU A 180 -26.34 5.64 8.73
C LEU A 180 -27.40 6.66 9.12
N VAL A 181 -28.36 6.91 8.23
CA VAL A 181 -29.49 7.80 8.48
C VAL A 181 -30.80 7.12 8.06
N PRO A 182 -31.94 7.47 8.68
CA PRO A 182 -33.26 7.01 8.24
C PRO A 182 -33.53 7.39 6.79
N LYS A 183 -34.27 6.54 6.06
CA LYS A 183 -34.58 6.78 4.65
C LYS A 183 -35.30 8.12 4.43
N ALA A 184 -36.13 8.57 5.38
CA ALA A 184 -36.86 9.82 5.30
C ALA A 184 -35.95 11.06 5.41
N GLU A 185 -34.78 10.94 6.01
CA GLU A 185 -33.81 12.02 6.26
C GLU A 185 -32.64 11.99 5.25
N PHE A 186 -32.62 10.99 4.35
CA PHE A 186 -31.46 10.74 3.49
C PHE A 186 -31.15 11.93 2.56
N ASP A 187 -32.17 12.47 1.89
CA ASP A 187 -31.99 13.57 0.93
C ASP A 187 -31.51 14.85 1.63
N ASP A 188 -32.10 15.19 2.78
CA ASP A 188 -31.69 16.34 3.58
C ASP A 188 -30.26 16.18 4.10
N TYR A 189 -29.89 14.96 4.51
CA TYR A 189 -28.52 14.66 4.95
C TYR A 189 -27.51 14.83 3.81
N ILE A 190 -27.79 14.35 2.61
CA ILE A 190 -26.91 14.49 1.45
C ILE A 190 -26.79 15.97 1.05
N ASP A 191 -27.88 16.71 1.06
CA ASP A 191 -27.89 18.14 0.78
C ASP A 191 -27.00 18.91 1.78
N GLN A 192 -27.06 18.57 3.08
CA GLN A 192 -26.22 19.15 4.12
C GLN A 192 -24.72 18.79 3.93
N VAL A 193 -24.41 17.53 3.58
CA VAL A 193 -23.04 17.11 3.30
C VAL A 193 -22.47 17.86 2.10
N MET A 194 -23.25 18.03 1.04
CA MET A 194 -22.87 18.80 -0.14
C MET A 194 -22.57 20.27 0.21
N ASP A 195 -23.48 20.91 0.95
CA ASP A 195 -23.33 22.30 1.37
C ASP A 195 -22.09 22.52 2.25
N ASN A 196 -21.85 21.64 3.22
CA ASN A 196 -20.65 21.64 4.08
C ASN A 196 -19.34 21.52 3.27
N CYS A 197 -19.38 20.93 2.09
CA CYS A 197 -18.24 20.82 1.18
C CYS A 197 -18.21 21.95 0.11
N GLY A 198 -19.11 22.94 0.20
CA GLY A 198 -19.21 24.06 -0.76
C GLY A 198 -19.69 23.61 -2.14
N LEU A 199 -20.49 22.56 -2.20
CA LEU A 199 -21.23 22.10 -3.37
C LEU A 199 -22.68 22.60 -3.27
N GLN A 200 -23.30 22.90 -4.42
CA GLN A 200 -24.68 23.34 -4.44
C GLN A 200 -25.62 22.12 -4.42
N PRO A 201 -26.51 21.96 -3.41
CA PRO A 201 -27.41 20.80 -3.28
C PRO A 201 -28.26 20.52 -4.51
N PHE A 202 -28.72 21.59 -5.21
CA PHE A 202 -29.52 21.44 -6.45
C PHE A 202 -28.73 20.84 -7.63
N HIS A 203 -27.42 20.61 -7.47
CA HIS A 203 -26.60 19.89 -8.44
C HIS A 203 -26.49 18.38 -8.15
N LYS A 204 -27.17 17.83 -7.13
CA LYS A 204 -27.07 16.42 -6.74
C LYS A 204 -27.39 15.42 -7.85
N ASP A 205 -28.29 15.81 -8.77
CA ASP A 205 -28.71 14.97 -9.90
C ASP A 205 -27.77 15.04 -11.11
N ARG A 206 -26.74 15.93 -11.07
CA ARG A 206 -25.75 16.02 -12.13
C ARG A 206 -24.70 14.94 -12.03
N TYR A 207 -24.05 14.68 -13.18
CA TYR A 207 -23.00 13.69 -13.31
C TYR A 207 -21.62 14.33 -13.11
N PRO A 208 -20.58 13.55 -12.68
CA PRO A 208 -19.24 14.08 -12.43
C PRO A 208 -18.61 14.85 -13.59
N HIS A 209 -18.90 14.48 -14.84
CA HIS A 209 -18.35 15.15 -16.02
C HIS A 209 -18.88 16.59 -16.21
N GLU A 210 -19.97 16.97 -15.57
CA GLU A 210 -20.56 18.30 -15.61
C GLU A 210 -19.91 19.28 -14.61
N PHE A 211 -18.94 18.81 -13.80
CA PHE A 211 -18.26 19.57 -12.76
C PHE A 211 -16.82 19.88 -13.13
N SER A 212 -16.30 21.03 -12.65
CA SER A 212 -14.89 21.38 -12.75
C SER A 212 -14.01 20.43 -11.92
N GLY A 213 -12.69 20.40 -12.17
CA GLY A 213 -11.74 19.58 -11.41
C GLY A 213 -11.83 19.81 -9.90
N GLY A 214 -11.85 21.08 -9.46
CA GLY A 214 -11.98 21.43 -8.04
C GLY A 214 -13.33 21.05 -7.44
N GLN A 215 -14.42 21.10 -8.22
CA GLN A 215 -15.72 20.59 -7.74
C GLN A 215 -15.73 19.07 -7.61
N ARG A 216 -15.10 18.33 -8.53
CA ARG A 216 -14.95 16.87 -8.42
C ARG A 216 -14.14 16.49 -7.19
N GLN A 217 -13.08 17.25 -6.87
CA GLN A 217 -12.33 17.06 -5.63
C GLN A 217 -13.23 17.22 -4.40
N ARG A 218 -14.09 18.26 -4.37
CA ARG A 218 -15.06 18.46 -3.30
C ARG A 218 -16.09 17.33 -3.21
N ILE A 219 -16.49 16.73 -4.33
CA ILE A 219 -17.36 15.55 -4.35
C ILE A 219 -16.66 14.35 -3.70
N CYS A 220 -15.38 14.13 -3.97
CA CYS A 220 -14.59 13.07 -3.32
C CYS A 220 -14.47 13.30 -1.81
N ILE A 221 -14.29 14.56 -1.39
CA ILE A 221 -14.26 14.95 0.02
C ILE A 221 -15.64 14.71 0.65
N ALA A 222 -16.72 15.16 0.03
CA ALA A 222 -18.08 14.97 0.50
C ALA A 222 -18.43 13.48 0.67
N ARG A 223 -18.06 12.64 -0.29
CA ARG A 223 -18.22 11.17 -0.21
C ARG A 223 -17.52 10.57 1.01
N ALA A 224 -16.29 11.00 1.30
CA ALA A 224 -15.56 10.51 2.46
C ALA A 224 -16.18 11.02 3.78
N LEU A 225 -16.55 12.30 3.85
CA LEU A 225 -17.12 12.93 5.05
C LEU A 225 -18.56 12.48 5.34
N ALA A 226 -19.33 12.04 4.34
CA ALA A 226 -20.69 11.55 4.49
C ALA A 226 -20.81 10.36 5.45
N LEU A 227 -19.73 9.63 5.69
CA LEU A 227 -19.68 8.51 6.66
C LEU A 227 -19.32 8.96 8.08
N ASN A 228 -19.07 10.25 8.30
CA ASN A 228 -18.59 10.83 9.57
C ASN A 228 -17.40 10.04 10.15
N PRO A 229 -16.29 9.89 9.38
CA PRO A 229 -15.17 9.04 9.76
C PRO A 229 -14.38 9.60 10.94
N GLU A 230 -13.79 8.70 11.73
CA GLU A 230 -12.86 9.04 12.81
C GLU A 230 -11.43 9.27 12.29
N PHE A 231 -11.09 8.72 11.11
CA PHE A 231 -9.76 8.80 10.49
C PHE A 231 -9.85 8.90 8.97
N ILE A 232 -9.07 9.81 8.39
CA ILE A 232 -9.02 10.01 6.94
C ILE A 232 -7.57 9.99 6.48
N VAL A 233 -7.28 9.21 5.45
CA VAL A 233 -6.05 9.29 4.67
C VAL A 233 -6.29 10.22 3.49
N CYS A 234 -5.50 11.27 3.36
CA CYS A 234 -5.50 12.17 2.22
C CYS A 234 -4.28 11.86 1.35
N ASP A 235 -4.50 11.24 0.19
CA ASP A 235 -3.44 10.85 -0.76
C ASP A 235 -3.30 11.98 -1.80
N GLU A 236 -2.46 12.99 -1.48
CA GLU A 236 -2.22 14.22 -2.30
C GLU A 236 -3.55 14.91 -2.71
N PRO A 237 -4.40 15.34 -1.74
CA PRO A 237 -5.76 15.83 -1.98
C PRO A 237 -5.81 17.19 -2.67
#